data_52d3a8ca9d6f42cc4c43680a8250ea5f
#
_entry.id   52d3a8ca9d6f42cc4c43680a8250ea5f
#
_cell.length_a   1.000
_cell.length_b   1.000
_cell.length_c   1.000
_cell.angle_alpha   90.00
_cell.angle_beta   90.00
_cell.angle_gamma   90.00
#
_symmetry.space_group_name_H-M   'P 1'
#
loop_
_entity.id
_entity.type
_entity.pdbx_description
1 polymer ?
#
loop_
_entity_poly.entity_id
_entity_poly.type
_entity_poly.pdbx_seq_one_letter_code
_entity_poly.pdbx_strand_id
1 'polypeptide(L)'
;PPTIADAAFLAFVPLAIAGMLLRLPPRLGERSSAERIDGVAAALAAAALSAAIVLETVVANAPGRTAEALVISAFPLGDALLIGIVVATFTLNRWRGDRASVLVGLGIVCFWIADSGFALLQAQDAYVPPSPVDIGWPLSVLLFAVAARHAAAHPAAQPSQDPRPLAD
;
A
#
# COMPACT_ATOMS: atom_id res chain seq x y z
N PRO A 1 -12.23 12.31 19.42
CA PRO A 1 -11.25 11.45 20.05
C PRO A 1 -11.07 10.18 19.24
N PRO A 2 -9.84 9.60 19.19
CA PRO A 2 -9.58 8.35 18.48
C PRO A 2 -10.51 7.24 18.94
N THR A 3 -10.91 6.37 18.01
CA THR A 3 -11.87 5.29 18.20
C THR A 3 -11.23 3.92 17.94
N ILE A 4 -11.92 2.85 18.29
CA ILE A 4 -11.49 1.47 17.95
C ILE A 4 -11.43 1.29 16.41
N ALA A 5 -12.28 2.01 15.68
CA ALA A 5 -12.25 1.97 14.22
C ALA A 5 -10.91 2.48 13.66
N ASP A 6 -10.38 3.57 14.21
CA ASP A 6 -9.07 4.12 13.79
C ASP A 6 -7.95 3.10 14.03
N ALA A 7 -7.96 2.41 15.17
CA ALA A 7 -7.00 1.35 15.46
C ALA A 7 -7.10 0.16 14.47
N ALA A 8 -8.33 -0.22 14.07
CA ALA A 8 -8.55 -1.29 13.10
C ALA A 8 -8.05 -0.88 11.70
N PHE A 9 -8.30 0.37 11.28
CA PHE A 9 -7.78 0.90 10.03
C PHE A 9 -6.26 0.98 10.02
N LEU A 10 -5.65 1.49 11.09
CA LEU A 10 -4.19 1.55 11.19
C LEU A 10 -3.54 0.16 11.21
N ALA A 11 -4.22 -0.87 11.76
CA ALA A 11 -3.75 -2.25 11.70
C ALA A 11 -3.74 -2.82 10.26
N PHE A 12 -4.51 -2.26 9.35
CA PHE A 12 -4.48 -2.65 7.93
C PHE A 12 -3.09 -2.43 7.31
N VAL A 13 -2.41 -1.34 7.65
CA VAL A 13 -1.09 -0.99 7.09
C VAL A 13 -0.06 -2.11 7.30
N PRO A 14 0.25 -2.57 8.54
CA PRO A 14 1.21 -3.64 8.73
C PRO A 14 0.77 -4.98 8.12
N LEU A 15 -0.54 -5.27 8.08
CA LEU A 15 -1.07 -6.47 7.44
C LEU A 15 -0.89 -6.40 5.91
N ALA A 16 -1.16 -5.26 5.29
CA ALA A 16 -0.93 -5.05 3.86
C ALA A 16 0.56 -5.16 3.52
N ILE A 17 1.44 -4.56 4.31
CA ILE A 17 2.90 -4.70 4.17
C ILE A 17 3.31 -6.16 4.23
N ALA A 18 2.87 -6.90 5.25
CA ALA A 18 3.18 -8.32 5.39
C ALA A 18 2.69 -9.12 4.17
N GLY A 19 1.45 -8.88 3.71
CA GLY A 19 0.89 -9.54 2.54
C GLY A 19 1.69 -9.25 1.26
N MET A 20 2.16 -8.03 1.09
CA MET A 20 2.99 -7.65 -0.06
C MET A 20 4.38 -8.27 0.02
N LEU A 21 5.02 -8.27 1.19
CA LEU A 21 6.32 -8.89 1.40
C LEU A 21 6.28 -10.40 1.13
N LEU A 22 5.21 -11.09 1.54
CA LEU A 22 4.99 -12.51 1.25
C LEU A 22 4.83 -12.82 -0.25
N ARG A 23 4.48 -11.83 -1.06
CA ARG A 23 4.36 -11.94 -2.53
C ARG A 23 5.64 -11.57 -3.27
N LEU A 24 6.65 -11.07 -2.58
CA LEU A 24 7.94 -10.79 -3.20
C LEU A 24 8.54 -12.11 -3.73
N PRO A 25 9.14 -12.11 -4.93
CA PRO A 25 9.75 -13.31 -5.49
C PRO A 25 10.89 -13.79 -4.57
N PRO A 26 11.02 -15.13 -4.36
CA PRO A 26 12.05 -15.71 -3.48
C PRO A 26 13.49 -15.38 -3.93
N ARG A 27 13.66 -14.89 -5.15
CA ARG A 27 14.97 -14.57 -5.78
C ARG A 27 15.45 -13.14 -5.57
N LEU A 28 14.92 -12.44 -4.56
CA LEU A 28 15.45 -11.10 -4.22
C LEU A 28 16.96 -11.08 -3.92
N GLY A 29 17.48 -12.18 -3.36
CA GLY A 29 18.91 -12.35 -3.11
C GLY A 29 19.78 -12.44 -4.37
N GLU A 30 19.19 -12.83 -5.51
CA GLU A 30 19.86 -12.94 -6.81
C GLU A 30 19.90 -11.59 -7.55
N ARG A 31 19.17 -10.57 -7.07
CA ARG A 31 19.14 -9.23 -7.64
C ARG A 31 20.44 -8.49 -7.34
N SER A 32 20.90 -7.72 -8.30
CA SER A 32 22.08 -6.87 -8.11
C SER A 32 21.82 -5.84 -7.00
N SER A 33 22.90 -5.39 -6.35
CA SER A 33 22.78 -4.34 -5.34
C SER A 33 22.18 -3.06 -5.94
N ALA A 34 22.48 -2.75 -7.21
CA ALA A 34 21.94 -1.61 -7.92
C ALA A 34 20.39 -1.71 -8.06
N GLU A 35 19.86 -2.85 -8.52
CA GLU A 35 18.39 -3.04 -8.65
C GLU A 35 17.66 -2.89 -7.30
N ARG A 36 18.28 -3.35 -6.20
CA ARG A 36 17.71 -3.17 -4.85
C ARG A 36 17.71 -1.72 -4.41
N ILE A 37 18.82 -0.99 -4.67
CA ILE A 37 18.92 0.43 -4.35
C ILE A 37 17.90 1.22 -5.16
N ASP A 38 17.74 0.94 -6.46
CA ASP A 38 16.75 1.59 -7.32
C ASP A 38 15.32 1.37 -6.80
N GLY A 39 14.99 0.14 -6.36
CA GLY A 39 13.70 -0.16 -5.77
C GLY A 39 13.44 0.62 -4.47
N VAL A 40 14.43 0.70 -3.59
CA VAL A 40 14.34 1.48 -2.35
C VAL A 40 14.24 2.98 -2.65
N ALA A 41 15.05 3.49 -3.56
CA ALA A 41 15.01 4.90 -3.96
C ALA A 41 13.64 5.29 -4.55
N ALA A 42 13.09 4.45 -5.44
CA ALA A 42 11.76 4.66 -6.01
C ALA A 42 10.65 4.62 -4.94
N ALA A 43 10.76 3.69 -3.96
CA ALA A 43 9.83 3.62 -2.83
C ALA A 43 9.87 4.87 -1.97
N LEU A 44 11.07 5.32 -1.61
CA LEU A 44 11.25 6.53 -0.79
C LEU A 44 10.77 7.79 -1.53
N ALA A 45 11.03 7.90 -2.82
CA ALA A 45 10.55 9.03 -3.63
C ALA A 45 9.02 9.06 -3.70
N ALA A 46 8.36 7.89 -3.92
CA ALA A 46 6.92 7.80 -3.94
C ALA A 46 6.30 8.13 -2.57
N ALA A 47 6.89 7.60 -1.49
CA ALA A 47 6.44 7.89 -0.12
C ALA A 47 6.62 9.37 0.24
N ALA A 48 7.76 9.98 -0.12
CA ALA A 48 8.01 11.39 0.13
C ALA A 48 7.06 12.30 -0.65
N LEU A 49 6.78 11.98 -1.92
CA LEU A 49 5.82 12.73 -2.73
C LEU A 49 4.40 12.62 -2.16
N SER A 50 3.99 11.42 -1.77
CA SER A 50 2.69 11.18 -1.13
C SER A 50 2.54 11.98 0.17
N ALA A 51 3.56 11.92 1.03
CA ALA A 51 3.59 12.68 2.28
C ALA A 51 3.54 14.20 2.04
N ALA A 52 4.29 14.72 1.07
CA ALA A 52 4.33 16.15 0.76
C ALA A 52 2.97 16.68 0.30
N ILE A 53 2.18 15.88 -0.43
CA ILE A 53 0.85 16.30 -0.92
C ILE A 53 -0.15 16.49 0.22
N VAL A 54 -0.10 15.64 1.25
CA VAL A 54 -1.16 15.53 2.26
C VAL A 54 -0.72 16.11 3.60
N LEU A 55 0.50 15.79 4.04
CA LEU A 55 0.93 16.04 5.41
C LEU A 55 1.04 17.54 5.72
N GLU A 56 1.52 18.35 4.78
CA GLU A 56 1.63 19.80 4.98
C GLU A 56 0.26 20.43 5.28
N THR A 57 -0.76 20.09 4.50
CA THR A 57 -2.12 20.61 4.67
C THR A 57 -2.74 20.14 5.98
N VAL A 58 -2.58 18.86 6.32
CA VAL A 58 -3.12 18.28 7.56
C VAL A 58 -2.46 18.89 8.80
N VAL A 59 -1.13 19.03 8.79
CA VAL A 59 -0.39 19.59 9.92
C VAL A 59 -0.67 21.09 10.09
N ALA A 60 -0.73 21.85 8.98
CA ALA A 60 -0.98 23.29 9.02
C ALA A 60 -2.38 23.62 9.57
N ASN A 61 -3.36 22.76 9.37
CA ASN A 61 -4.74 22.95 9.80
C ASN A 61 -5.12 22.16 11.05
N ALA A 62 -4.18 21.42 11.65
CA ALA A 62 -4.43 20.64 12.87
C ALA A 62 -4.58 21.56 14.09
N PRO A 63 -5.77 21.78 14.63
CA PRO A 63 -5.95 22.62 15.82
C PRO A 63 -5.47 21.84 17.05
N GLY A 64 -4.44 22.30 17.74
CA GLY A 64 -4.05 22.07 19.15
C GLY A 64 -4.33 20.74 19.88
N ARG A 65 -4.99 19.76 19.24
CA ARG A 65 -5.33 18.43 19.78
C ARG A 65 -4.31 17.42 19.30
N THR A 66 -3.21 17.30 19.99
CA THR A 66 -2.05 16.48 19.62
C THR A 66 -2.41 15.02 19.26
N ALA A 67 -3.30 14.38 20.01
CA ALA A 67 -3.68 12.98 19.77
C ALA A 67 -4.52 12.82 18.49
N GLU A 68 -5.45 13.73 18.23
CA GLU A 68 -6.30 13.70 17.04
C GLU A 68 -5.49 14.01 15.78
N ALA A 69 -4.62 15.01 15.84
CA ALA A 69 -3.71 15.35 14.75
C ALA A 69 -2.74 14.19 14.43
N LEU A 70 -2.23 13.48 15.44
CA LEU A 70 -1.40 12.31 15.23
C LEU A 70 -2.13 11.17 14.51
N VAL A 71 -3.37 10.88 14.91
CA VAL A 71 -4.18 9.82 14.27
C VAL A 71 -4.50 10.20 12.83
N ILE A 72 -4.99 11.42 12.58
CA ILE A 72 -5.33 11.90 11.23
C ILE A 72 -4.10 11.88 10.32
N SER A 73 -2.93 12.24 10.83
CA SER A 73 -1.66 12.19 10.07
C SER A 73 -1.14 10.77 9.84
N ALA A 74 -1.49 9.82 10.71
CA ALA A 74 -1.02 8.44 10.61
C ALA A 74 -1.59 7.71 9.37
N PHE A 75 -2.81 8.04 8.93
CA PHE A 75 -3.43 7.45 7.75
C PHE A 75 -2.64 7.77 6.47
N PRO A 76 -2.45 9.04 6.09
CA PRO A 76 -1.69 9.36 4.88
C PRO A 76 -0.21 8.94 4.95
N LEU A 77 0.39 8.86 6.14
CA LEU A 77 1.73 8.31 6.31
C LEU A 77 1.76 6.80 6.07
N GLY A 78 0.78 6.07 6.60
CA GLY A 78 0.62 4.64 6.33
C GLY A 78 0.45 4.35 4.84
N ASP A 79 -0.37 5.13 4.17
CA ASP A 79 -0.59 5.02 2.73
C ASP A 79 0.65 5.38 1.92
N ALA A 80 1.39 6.41 2.33
CA ALA A 80 2.67 6.75 1.71
C ALA A 80 3.66 5.57 1.74
N LEU A 81 3.72 4.86 2.87
CA LEU A 81 4.51 3.63 3.00
C LEU A 81 4.00 2.52 2.07
N LEU A 82 2.69 2.31 2.01
CA LEU A 82 2.10 1.30 1.13
C LEU A 82 2.35 1.60 -0.34
N ILE A 83 2.17 2.84 -0.78
CA ILE A 83 2.51 3.26 -2.15
C ILE A 83 4.00 3.04 -2.43
N GLY A 84 4.87 3.41 -1.49
CA GLY A 84 6.31 3.16 -1.61
C GLY A 84 6.61 1.67 -1.84
N ILE A 85 6.00 0.77 -1.06
CA ILE A 85 6.18 -0.69 -1.20
C ILE A 85 5.60 -1.21 -2.52
N VAL A 86 4.45 -0.68 -2.97
CA VAL A 86 3.89 -1.00 -4.30
C VAL A 86 4.90 -0.66 -5.38
N VAL A 87 5.42 0.57 -5.39
CA VAL A 87 6.40 1.04 -6.38
C VAL A 87 7.66 0.19 -6.32
N ALA A 88 8.20 -0.10 -5.13
CA ALA A 88 9.37 -0.98 -4.97
C ALA A 88 9.11 -2.37 -5.55
N THR A 89 7.96 -2.97 -5.24
CA THR A 89 7.58 -4.31 -5.72
C THR A 89 7.52 -4.35 -7.25
N PHE A 90 6.88 -3.36 -7.88
CA PHE A 90 6.79 -3.28 -9.33
C PHE A 90 8.15 -3.00 -9.97
N THR A 91 8.97 -2.11 -9.40
CA THR A 91 10.32 -1.82 -9.87
C THR A 91 11.20 -3.06 -9.82
N LEU A 92 11.21 -3.77 -8.69
CA LEU A 92 11.96 -5.02 -8.52
C LEU A 92 11.48 -6.12 -9.47
N ASN A 93 10.21 -6.15 -9.83
CA ASN A 93 9.65 -7.08 -10.82
C ASN A 93 9.79 -6.57 -12.26
N ARG A 94 10.54 -5.49 -12.50
CA ARG A 94 10.69 -4.86 -13.82
C ARG A 94 9.34 -4.56 -14.48
N TRP A 95 8.37 -4.08 -13.69
CA TRP A 95 6.99 -3.78 -14.10
C TRP A 95 6.23 -4.99 -14.69
N ARG A 96 6.70 -6.21 -14.41
CA ARG A 96 6.04 -7.47 -14.81
C ARG A 96 5.27 -8.04 -13.62
N GLY A 97 4.19 -7.39 -13.23
CA GLY A 97 3.27 -7.89 -12.21
C GLY A 97 2.26 -8.90 -12.81
N ASP A 98 1.94 -9.94 -12.03
CA ASP A 98 0.76 -10.75 -12.33
C ASP A 98 -0.52 -9.93 -12.08
N ARG A 99 -1.64 -10.40 -12.61
CA ARG A 99 -2.93 -9.70 -12.48
C ARG A 99 -3.31 -9.44 -11.02
N ALA A 100 -3.03 -10.37 -10.12
CA ALA A 100 -3.32 -10.19 -8.70
C ALA A 100 -2.49 -9.06 -8.09
N SER A 101 -1.19 -8.97 -8.41
CA SER A 101 -0.33 -7.87 -7.95
C SER A 101 -0.79 -6.51 -8.49
N VAL A 102 -1.20 -6.44 -9.76
CA VAL A 102 -1.76 -5.21 -10.33
C VAL A 102 -3.03 -4.78 -9.61
N LEU A 103 -3.95 -5.73 -9.35
CA LEU A 103 -5.20 -5.44 -8.62
C LEU A 103 -4.95 -4.99 -7.18
N VAL A 104 -3.97 -5.59 -6.48
CA VAL A 104 -3.56 -5.13 -5.15
C VAL A 104 -3.00 -3.71 -5.22
N GLY A 105 -2.11 -3.44 -6.17
CA GLY A 105 -1.54 -2.09 -6.36
C GLY A 105 -2.63 -1.05 -6.64
N LEU A 106 -3.57 -1.35 -7.54
CA LEU A 106 -4.72 -0.46 -7.81
C LEU A 106 -5.59 -0.26 -6.58
N GLY A 107 -5.84 -1.32 -5.78
CA GLY A 107 -6.58 -1.22 -4.53
C GLY A 107 -5.90 -0.27 -3.53
N ILE A 108 -4.58 -0.37 -3.37
CA ILE A 108 -3.81 0.52 -2.50
C ILE A 108 -3.86 1.97 -3.02
N VAL A 109 -3.76 2.19 -4.33
CA VAL A 109 -3.89 3.54 -4.92
C VAL A 109 -5.29 4.13 -4.66
N CYS A 110 -6.36 3.34 -4.85
CA CYS A 110 -7.72 3.79 -4.53
C CYS A 110 -7.88 4.12 -3.04
N PHE A 111 -7.30 3.30 -2.17
CA PHE A 111 -7.31 3.52 -0.72
C PHE A 111 -6.61 4.83 -0.37
N TRP A 112 -5.39 5.03 -0.88
CA TRP A 112 -4.64 6.26 -0.70
C TRP A 112 -5.37 7.51 -1.19
N ILE A 113 -6.03 7.45 -2.37
CA ILE A 113 -6.83 8.57 -2.89
C ILE A 113 -7.97 8.89 -1.94
N ALA A 114 -8.67 7.88 -1.42
CA ALA A 114 -9.77 8.05 -0.48
C ALA A 114 -9.30 8.68 0.84
N ASP A 115 -8.25 8.14 1.45
CA ASP A 115 -7.72 8.63 2.72
C ASP A 115 -7.11 10.01 2.59
N SER A 116 -6.37 10.27 1.51
CA SER A 116 -5.81 11.61 1.24
C SER A 116 -6.92 12.64 0.99
N GLY A 117 -7.93 12.29 0.18
CA GLY A 117 -9.07 13.16 -0.07
C GLY A 117 -9.88 13.42 1.20
N PHE A 118 -10.13 12.39 2.00
CA PHE A 118 -10.78 12.55 3.31
C PHE A 118 -9.98 13.46 4.23
N ALA A 119 -8.67 13.25 4.37
CA ALA A 119 -7.82 14.07 5.23
C ALA A 119 -7.79 15.55 4.80
N LEU A 120 -7.71 15.80 3.49
CA LEU A 120 -7.74 17.16 2.95
C LEU A 120 -9.08 17.85 3.16
N LEU A 121 -10.19 17.18 2.92
CA LEU A 121 -11.54 17.72 3.14
C LEU A 121 -11.79 17.96 4.63
N GLN A 122 -11.34 17.03 5.49
CA GLN A 122 -11.46 17.16 6.94
C GLN A 122 -10.63 18.34 7.48
N ALA A 123 -9.40 18.53 6.97
CA ALA A 123 -8.55 19.66 7.35
C ALA A 123 -9.14 21.04 6.97
N GLN A 124 -10.03 21.07 5.99
CA GLN A 124 -10.69 22.28 5.51
C GLN A 124 -12.13 22.44 6.06
N ASP A 125 -12.57 21.57 6.99
CA ASP A 125 -13.96 21.49 7.46
C ASP A 125 -15.00 21.32 6.33
N ALA A 126 -14.58 20.75 5.19
CA ALA A 126 -15.37 20.59 3.98
C ALA A 126 -15.92 19.17 3.78
N TYR A 127 -15.56 18.23 4.65
CA TYR A 127 -16.06 16.85 4.55
C TYR A 127 -17.51 16.74 5.01
N VAL A 128 -18.39 16.39 4.10
CA VAL A 128 -19.81 16.14 4.36
C VAL A 128 -20.18 14.76 3.78
N PRO A 129 -20.53 13.77 4.62
CA PRO A 129 -20.96 12.46 4.13
C PRO A 129 -22.42 12.52 3.58
N PRO A 130 -22.75 11.75 2.47
CA PRO A 130 -21.81 10.99 1.67
C PRO A 130 -20.97 11.88 0.74
N SER A 131 -19.67 11.58 0.64
CA SER A 131 -18.73 12.29 -0.21
C SER A 131 -18.22 11.35 -1.34
N PRO A 132 -17.82 11.87 -2.50
CA PRO A 132 -17.22 11.05 -3.56
C PRO A 132 -16.00 10.26 -3.11
N VAL A 133 -15.24 10.74 -2.13
CA VAL A 133 -14.08 10.01 -1.59
C VAL A 133 -14.48 8.70 -0.89
N ASP A 134 -15.71 8.62 -0.37
CA ASP A 134 -16.22 7.45 0.34
C ASP A 134 -16.34 6.21 -0.57
N ILE A 135 -16.36 6.40 -1.90
CA ILE A 135 -16.38 5.31 -2.89
C ILE A 135 -15.04 4.60 -2.96
N GLY A 136 -13.94 5.28 -2.64
CA GLY A 136 -12.60 4.73 -2.75
C GLY A 136 -12.35 3.54 -1.83
N TRP A 137 -12.88 3.55 -0.60
CA TRP A 137 -12.70 2.45 0.35
C TRP A 137 -13.39 1.15 -0.09
N PRO A 138 -14.70 1.11 -0.42
CA PRO A 138 -15.33 -0.12 -0.90
C PRO A 138 -14.75 -0.58 -2.25
N LEU A 139 -14.32 0.34 -3.11
CA LEU A 139 -13.64 -0.02 -4.36
C LEU A 139 -12.29 -0.71 -4.09
N SER A 140 -11.50 -0.22 -3.13
CA SER A 140 -10.25 -0.86 -2.72
C SER A 140 -10.48 -2.28 -2.22
N VAL A 141 -11.45 -2.45 -1.33
CA VAL A 141 -11.82 -3.78 -0.78
C VAL A 141 -12.25 -4.73 -1.88
N LEU A 142 -13.05 -4.25 -2.84
CA LEU A 142 -13.44 -5.04 -4.01
C LEU A 142 -12.23 -5.48 -4.83
N LEU A 143 -11.29 -4.58 -5.10
CA LEU A 143 -10.05 -4.88 -5.83
C LEU A 143 -9.21 -5.92 -5.10
N PHE A 144 -9.08 -5.82 -3.78
CA PHE A 144 -8.37 -6.82 -2.95
C PHE A 144 -9.07 -8.18 -3.00
N ALA A 145 -10.41 -8.22 -2.92
CA ALA A 145 -11.19 -9.45 -3.01
C ALA A 145 -11.02 -10.12 -4.38
N VAL A 146 -11.06 -9.35 -5.46
CA VAL A 146 -10.83 -9.85 -6.83
C VAL A 146 -9.39 -10.35 -6.99
N ALA A 147 -8.40 -9.64 -6.44
CA ALA A 147 -7.01 -10.07 -6.42
C ALA A 147 -6.81 -11.41 -5.71
N ALA A 148 -7.40 -11.56 -4.53
CA ALA A 148 -7.34 -12.78 -3.74
C ALA A 148 -7.99 -13.97 -4.49
N ARG A 149 -9.16 -13.77 -5.09
CA ARG A 149 -9.83 -14.80 -5.92
C ARG A 149 -8.97 -15.19 -7.12
N HIS A 150 -8.38 -14.21 -7.80
CA HIS A 150 -7.51 -14.47 -8.94
C HIS A 150 -6.28 -15.28 -8.54
N ALA A 151 -5.64 -14.92 -7.42
CA ALA A 151 -4.49 -15.65 -6.90
C ALA A 151 -4.84 -17.10 -6.49
N ALA A 152 -6.01 -17.32 -5.89
CA ALA A 152 -6.48 -18.65 -5.52
C ALA A 152 -6.80 -19.51 -6.74
N ALA A 153 -7.33 -18.91 -7.82
CA ALA A 153 -7.66 -19.63 -9.05
C ALA A 153 -6.40 -19.95 -9.92
N HIS A 154 -5.30 -19.22 -9.70
CA HIS A 154 -4.06 -19.36 -10.45
C HIS A 154 -2.87 -19.46 -9.49
N PRO A 155 -2.74 -20.56 -8.72
CA PRO A 155 -1.60 -20.75 -7.84
C PRO A 155 -0.30 -20.72 -8.64
N ALA A 156 0.71 -20.03 -8.11
CA ALA A 156 2.03 -20.03 -8.74
C ALA A 156 2.53 -21.47 -8.88
N ALA A 157 3.04 -21.81 -10.06
CA ALA A 157 3.63 -23.14 -10.28
C ALA A 157 4.71 -23.37 -9.22
N GLN A 158 4.55 -24.40 -8.40
CA GLN A 158 5.60 -24.80 -7.48
C GLN A 158 6.83 -25.15 -8.31
N PRO A 159 8.03 -24.68 -7.94
CA PRO A 159 9.25 -25.17 -8.56
C PRO A 159 9.22 -26.69 -8.48
N SER A 160 9.27 -27.37 -9.62
CA SER A 160 9.35 -28.81 -9.66
C SER A 160 10.54 -29.24 -8.80
N GLN A 161 10.27 -29.91 -7.70
CA GLN A 161 11.27 -30.68 -6.96
C GLN A 161 11.56 -31.93 -7.81
N ASP A 162 12.25 -31.69 -8.93
CA ASP A 162 12.83 -32.80 -9.65
C ASP A 162 14.15 -33.17 -8.92
N PRO A 163 14.19 -34.27 -8.17
CA PRO A 163 15.42 -34.75 -7.60
C PRO A 163 16.25 -35.21 -8.79
N ARG A 164 17.21 -34.39 -9.27
CA ARG A 164 18.20 -34.86 -10.20
C ARG A 164 18.82 -36.14 -9.60
N PRO A 165 18.73 -37.30 -10.25
CA PRO A 165 19.46 -38.46 -9.78
C PRO A 165 20.93 -38.06 -9.78
N LEU A 166 21.57 -38.23 -8.62
CA LEU A 166 23.02 -38.19 -8.52
C LEU A 166 23.51 -39.25 -9.51
N ALA A 167 24.07 -38.78 -10.62
CA ALA A 167 24.80 -39.66 -11.52
C ALA A 167 26.04 -40.12 -10.75
N ASP A 168 26.07 -41.41 -10.50
CA ASP A 168 27.24 -42.16 -9.98
C ASP A 168 28.39 -42.14 -10.99
#